data_202af7b8d1c69a76da28de6fa259a3a4
#
_entry.id   202af7b8d1c69a76da28de6fa259a3a4
#
_cell.length_a   1.000
_cell.length_b   1.000
_cell.length_c   1.000
_cell.angle_alpha   90.00
_cell.angle_beta   90.00
_cell.angle_gamma   90.00
#
_symmetry.space_group_name_H-M   'P 1'
#
loop_
_entity.id
_entity.type
_entity.pdbx_description
1 polymer ?
#
loop_
_entity_poly.entity_id
_entity_poly.type
_entity_poly.pdbx_seq_one_letter_code
_entity_poly.pdbx_strand_id
1 'polypeptide(L)'
;MSVQLRGKKYHYRFRLKEHRFSGVCENCTTEKDALKFEEQVYAEKLKEYEALQREKKRIRQNKTIVALVENYKLELSGGRRILLEEAYALSQEKPSKRMPSEHIIRQKQRFWNDFLAFMKATYPEITAMTAVRKCHCESYIAYLIKNGRFVKDVTFQARRNDGIIRAGYRREYKLAGKTIHEIARVCKEVFTKLSEDAGIVMNPWANVITPEWKQTDREIFSESELALIKRAIFRDDELSEFCRPLFLVAAVTGLTEGDICTLKWDEISWATRMIFRKRRKTGIDMAIPILSALENYLKTLPRRGGYVFPVHAEMYLHDASLVSYRIKRFLEGLGIKTTKKPEGRRAISVKDLHSMRHVFCYYAGQAGIPLS
;
A
#
# COMPACT_ATOMS: atom_id res chain seq x y z
N MET A 1 -14.88 52.17 -7.32
CA MET A 1 -15.92 51.65 -6.43
C MET A 1 -17.25 52.06 -6.99
N SER A 2 -18.23 51.20 -7.06
CA SER A 2 -19.57 51.54 -7.55
C SER A 2 -20.61 50.68 -6.83
N VAL A 3 -21.51 51.34 -6.10
CA VAL A 3 -22.67 50.74 -5.48
C VAL A 3 -23.89 51.04 -6.36
N GLN A 4 -24.74 50.06 -6.61
CA GLN A 4 -25.95 50.22 -7.37
C GLN A 4 -27.13 49.57 -6.67
N LEU A 5 -28.27 50.29 -6.61
CA LEU A 5 -29.54 49.74 -6.12
C LEU A 5 -30.14 48.83 -7.21
N ARG A 6 -30.35 47.56 -6.88
CA ARG A 6 -31.03 46.61 -7.77
C ARG A 6 -32.21 45.97 -7.02
N GLY A 7 -33.39 46.31 -7.42
CA GLY A 7 -34.60 45.96 -6.66
C GLY A 7 -34.63 46.62 -5.28
N LYS A 8 -34.66 45.82 -4.19
CA LYS A 8 -34.66 46.29 -2.80
C LYS A 8 -33.31 46.20 -2.10
N LYS A 9 -32.21 45.85 -2.82
CA LYS A 9 -30.90 45.64 -2.25
C LYS A 9 -29.81 46.40 -2.98
N TYR A 10 -28.85 46.88 -2.24
CA TYR A 10 -27.64 47.48 -2.80
C TYR A 10 -26.64 46.41 -3.16
N HIS A 11 -25.97 46.60 -4.29
CA HIS A 11 -24.92 45.73 -4.81
C HIS A 11 -23.63 46.53 -4.99
N TYR A 12 -22.52 45.94 -4.55
CA TYR A 12 -21.20 46.52 -4.77
C TYR A 12 -20.48 45.85 -5.96
N ARG A 13 -19.61 46.61 -6.61
CA ARG A 13 -18.72 46.13 -7.65
C ARG A 13 -17.45 46.97 -7.68
N PHE A 14 -16.32 46.30 -7.47
CA PHE A 14 -15.02 46.95 -7.58
C PHE A 14 -14.00 46.06 -8.25
N ARG A 15 -12.89 46.66 -8.67
CA ARG A 15 -11.73 45.96 -9.25
C ARG A 15 -10.53 46.19 -8.34
N LEU A 16 -9.87 45.09 -7.95
CA LEU A 16 -8.61 45.09 -7.23
C LEU A 16 -7.55 44.43 -8.10
N LYS A 17 -6.68 45.26 -8.69
CA LYS A 17 -5.70 44.81 -9.72
C LYS A 17 -6.41 44.10 -10.88
N GLU A 18 -6.11 42.81 -11.11
CA GLU A 18 -6.71 42.01 -12.18
C GLU A 18 -8.03 41.34 -11.82
N HIS A 19 -8.37 41.33 -10.52
CA HIS A 19 -9.55 40.65 -10.02
C HIS A 19 -10.74 41.58 -9.88
N ARG A 20 -11.93 41.09 -10.29
CA ARG A 20 -13.20 41.79 -10.14
C ARG A 20 -14.01 41.15 -9.03
N PHE A 21 -14.52 41.99 -8.13
CA PHE A 21 -15.36 41.56 -7.00
C PHE A 21 -16.72 42.22 -7.14
N SER A 22 -17.77 41.45 -6.82
CA SER A 22 -19.16 41.94 -6.80
C SER A 22 -19.96 41.11 -5.80
N GLY A 23 -20.92 41.72 -5.16
CA GLY A 23 -21.78 41.05 -4.20
C GLY A 23 -22.94 41.95 -3.76
N VAL A 24 -23.72 41.46 -2.80
CA VAL A 24 -24.83 42.19 -2.20
C VAL A 24 -24.34 42.88 -0.90
N CYS A 25 -24.70 44.13 -0.69
CA CYS A 25 -24.44 44.80 0.59
C CYS A 25 -25.47 44.29 1.62
N GLU A 26 -24.97 43.55 2.61
CA GLU A 26 -25.83 42.96 3.64
C GLU A 26 -26.23 44.06 4.67
N ASN A 27 -27.50 44.08 5.05
CA ASN A 27 -28.07 44.97 6.03
C ASN A 27 -27.92 46.49 5.73
N CYS A 28 -27.77 46.88 4.46
CA CYS A 28 -27.66 48.29 4.05
C CYS A 28 -29.00 48.82 3.61
N THR A 29 -29.50 49.83 4.31
CA THR A 29 -30.79 50.50 4.00
C THR A 29 -30.60 51.82 3.25
N THR A 30 -29.41 52.40 3.30
CA THR A 30 -29.07 53.64 2.60
C THR A 30 -27.87 53.46 1.70
N GLU A 31 -27.75 54.33 0.67
CA GLU A 31 -26.55 54.33 -0.21
C GLU A 31 -25.27 54.59 0.55
N LYS A 32 -25.32 55.43 1.59
CA LYS A 32 -24.20 55.73 2.45
C LYS A 32 -23.69 54.51 3.25
N ASP A 33 -24.62 53.69 3.72
CA ASP A 33 -24.26 52.43 4.40
C ASP A 33 -23.67 51.41 3.41
N ALA A 34 -24.19 51.38 2.21
CA ALA A 34 -23.71 50.47 1.16
C ALA A 34 -22.30 50.86 0.69
N LEU A 35 -21.98 52.15 0.61
CA LEU A 35 -20.61 52.62 0.30
C LEU A 35 -19.61 52.26 1.42
N LYS A 36 -20.01 52.41 2.69
CA LYS A 36 -19.17 51.96 3.80
C LYS A 36 -18.94 50.47 3.81
N PHE A 37 -19.95 49.69 3.49
CA PHE A 37 -19.85 48.24 3.32
C PHE A 37 -18.87 47.86 2.19
N GLU A 38 -18.98 48.52 1.03
CA GLU A 38 -18.04 48.31 -0.07
C GLU A 38 -16.61 48.64 0.32
N GLU A 39 -16.36 49.76 1.06
CA GLU A 39 -15.03 50.13 1.57
C GLU A 39 -14.47 49.06 2.54
N GLN A 40 -15.29 48.52 3.41
CA GLN A 40 -14.88 47.46 4.34
C GLN A 40 -14.48 46.17 3.56
N VAL A 41 -15.30 45.74 2.62
CA VAL A 41 -15.01 44.57 1.81
C VAL A 41 -13.78 44.80 0.94
N TYR A 42 -13.59 46.02 0.41
CA TYR A 42 -12.39 46.36 -0.38
C TYR A 42 -11.14 46.30 0.50
N ALA A 43 -11.17 46.85 1.72
CA ALA A 43 -10.05 46.83 2.64
C ALA A 43 -9.68 45.39 3.08
N GLU A 44 -10.68 44.51 3.28
CA GLU A 44 -10.47 43.11 3.58
C GLU A 44 -9.80 42.37 2.40
N LYS A 45 -10.32 42.54 1.23
CA LYS A 45 -9.76 41.91 0.00
C LYS A 45 -8.37 42.44 -0.34
N LEU A 46 -8.08 43.70 -0.04
CA LEU A 46 -6.74 44.27 -0.20
C LEU A 46 -5.75 43.63 0.77
N LYS A 47 -6.13 43.41 2.03
CA LYS A 47 -5.29 42.74 3.03
C LYS A 47 -5.01 41.28 2.61
N GLU A 48 -6.03 40.54 2.15
CA GLU A 48 -5.86 39.17 1.63
C GLU A 48 -4.88 39.13 0.45
N TYR A 49 -5.04 40.05 -0.51
CA TYR A 49 -4.15 40.16 -1.65
C TYR A 49 -2.70 40.46 -1.27
N GLU A 50 -2.48 41.40 -0.38
CA GLU A 50 -1.13 41.73 0.11
C GLU A 50 -0.50 40.57 0.88
N ALA A 51 -1.26 39.89 1.72
CA ALA A 51 -0.78 38.68 2.42
C ALA A 51 -0.33 37.61 1.42
N LEU A 52 -1.13 37.36 0.37
CA LEU A 52 -0.79 36.41 -0.69
C LEU A 52 0.49 36.82 -1.46
N GLN A 53 0.68 38.14 -1.74
CA GLN A 53 1.89 38.62 -2.42
C GLN A 53 3.13 38.48 -1.52
N ARG A 54 3.01 38.75 -0.22
CA ARG A 54 4.09 38.54 0.76
C ARG A 54 4.51 37.08 0.82
N GLU A 55 3.53 36.16 0.83
CA GLU A 55 3.79 34.72 0.84
C GLU A 55 4.47 34.24 -0.46
N LYS A 56 3.99 34.70 -1.63
CA LYS A 56 4.65 34.43 -2.90
C LYS A 56 6.10 34.91 -2.94
N LYS A 57 6.38 36.09 -2.39
CA LYS A 57 7.74 36.64 -2.31
C LYS A 57 8.62 35.81 -1.40
N ARG A 58 8.09 35.39 -0.23
CA ARG A 58 8.77 34.52 0.73
C ARG A 58 9.13 33.18 0.10
N ILE A 59 8.19 32.54 -0.63
CA ILE A 59 8.43 31.27 -1.34
C ILE A 59 9.54 31.42 -2.39
N ARG A 60 9.55 32.53 -3.15
CA ARG A 60 10.61 32.78 -4.14
C ARG A 60 11.98 32.93 -3.46
N GLN A 61 12.06 33.68 -2.38
CA GLN A 61 13.31 33.87 -1.62
C GLN A 61 13.83 32.55 -1.04
N ASN A 62 12.93 31.75 -0.46
CA ASN A 62 13.28 30.44 0.05
C ASN A 62 13.81 29.50 -1.05
N LYS A 63 13.18 29.47 -2.22
CA LYS A 63 13.68 28.70 -3.38
C LYS A 63 15.11 29.08 -3.76
N THR A 64 15.41 30.37 -3.80
CA THR A 64 16.76 30.86 -4.14
C THR A 64 17.78 30.43 -3.10
N ILE A 65 17.47 30.57 -1.80
CA ILE A 65 18.36 30.16 -0.71
C ILE A 65 18.60 28.65 -0.75
N VAL A 66 17.53 27.86 -0.92
CA VAL A 66 17.63 26.39 -1.03
C VAL A 66 18.55 26.00 -2.19
N ALA A 67 18.38 26.62 -3.36
CA ALA A 67 19.21 26.33 -4.54
C ALA A 67 20.72 26.67 -4.29
N LEU A 68 21.00 27.80 -3.63
CA LEU A 68 22.39 28.16 -3.27
C LEU A 68 23.03 27.17 -2.32
N VAL A 69 22.31 26.77 -1.26
CA VAL A 69 22.81 25.76 -0.30
C VAL A 69 23.02 24.41 -0.98
N GLU A 70 22.16 24.07 -1.89
CA GLU A 70 22.22 22.82 -2.66
C GLU A 70 23.47 22.79 -3.57
N ASN A 71 23.68 23.85 -4.36
CA ASN A 71 24.87 23.97 -5.21
C ASN A 71 26.16 23.89 -4.39
N TYR A 72 26.24 24.60 -3.27
CA TYR A 72 27.40 24.54 -2.39
C TYR A 72 27.66 23.12 -1.84
N LYS A 73 26.61 22.39 -1.45
CA LYS A 73 26.76 21.00 -1.02
C LYS A 73 27.24 20.08 -2.14
N LEU A 74 26.75 20.26 -3.38
CA LEU A 74 27.18 19.49 -4.52
C LEU A 74 28.64 19.76 -4.88
N GLU A 75 29.07 21.01 -4.85
CA GLU A 75 30.47 21.38 -5.06
C GLU A 75 31.40 20.72 -4.04
N LEU A 76 31.03 20.73 -2.76
CA LEU A 76 31.80 20.12 -1.68
C LEU A 76 31.86 18.59 -1.75
N SER A 77 30.78 17.95 -2.18
CA SER A 77 30.64 16.48 -2.14
C SER A 77 31.04 15.81 -3.46
N GLY A 78 31.23 16.57 -4.53
CA GLY A 78 31.42 16.02 -5.88
C GLY A 78 30.21 15.28 -6.45
N GLY A 79 29.05 15.37 -5.79
CA GLY A 79 27.81 14.73 -6.22
C GLY A 79 27.13 15.47 -7.38
N ARG A 80 26.17 14.81 -8.00
CA ARG A 80 25.29 15.43 -9.01
C ARG A 80 23.94 15.79 -8.41
N ARG A 81 23.30 16.82 -8.97
CA ARG A 81 21.93 17.17 -8.58
C ARG A 81 20.96 16.08 -9.06
N ILE A 82 20.31 15.40 -8.12
CA ILE A 82 19.25 14.41 -8.38
C ILE A 82 17.92 14.96 -7.88
N LEU A 83 16.94 15.07 -8.79
CA LEU A 83 15.61 15.52 -8.46
C LEU A 83 14.81 14.41 -7.75
N LEU A 84 13.93 14.79 -6.83
CA LEU A 84 13.06 13.82 -6.15
C LEU A 84 12.15 13.05 -7.12
N GLU A 85 11.78 13.66 -8.26
CA GLU A 85 10.95 13.03 -9.28
C GLU A 85 11.64 11.85 -9.98
N GLU A 86 12.91 11.96 -10.25
CA GLU A 86 13.71 10.95 -10.96
C GLU A 86 14.35 9.93 -10.00
N ALA A 87 14.45 10.26 -8.70
CA ALA A 87 15.21 9.49 -7.73
C ALA A 87 14.76 8.02 -7.63
N TYR A 88 13.45 7.75 -7.69
CA TYR A 88 12.99 6.36 -7.63
C TYR A 88 13.46 5.56 -8.85
N ALA A 89 13.30 6.07 -10.05
CA ALA A 89 13.73 5.41 -11.28
C ALA A 89 15.23 5.12 -11.25
N LEU A 90 16.05 6.13 -10.96
CA LEU A 90 17.50 5.99 -10.83
C LEU A 90 17.90 4.96 -9.75
N SER A 91 17.15 4.89 -8.65
CA SER A 91 17.42 3.91 -7.60
C SER A 91 17.14 2.46 -8.03
N GLN A 92 16.27 2.24 -9.03
CA GLN A 92 15.99 0.90 -9.58
C GLN A 92 17.07 0.42 -10.56
N GLU A 93 17.85 1.34 -11.14
CA GLU A 93 18.99 1.01 -12.00
C GLU A 93 20.20 0.52 -11.19
N LYS A 94 20.25 0.83 -9.88
CA LYS A 94 21.33 0.39 -9.01
C LYS A 94 21.28 -1.11 -8.74
N PRO A 95 22.44 -1.78 -8.67
CA PRO A 95 22.53 -3.21 -8.36
C PRO A 95 21.76 -3.58 -7.11
N SER A 96 21.10 -4.73 -7.15
CA SER A 96 20.37 -5.29 -6.01
C SER A 96 20.71 -6.77 -5.86
N LYS A 97 20.94 -7.23 -4.61
CA LYS A 97 21.22 -8.64 -4.32
C LYS A 97 20.16 -9.60 -4.86
N ARG A 98 18.93 -9.13 -4.98
CA ARG A 98 17.80 -9.90 -5.49
C ARG A 98 16.84 -8.98 -6.22
N MET A 99 16.43 -9.39 -7.43
CA MET A 99 15.42 -8.67 -8.17
C MET A 99 14.06 -8.85 -7.50
N PRO A 100 13.39 -7.76 -7.09
CA PRO A 100 12.04 -7.83 -6.54
C PRO A 100 11.03 -8.17 -7.65
N SER A 101 9.91 -8.80 -7.28
CA SER A 101 8.82 -9.01 -8.23
C SER A 101 8.20 -7.67 -8.66
N GLU A 102 7.58 -7.65 -9.85
CA GLU A 102 6.89 -6.46 -10.37
C GLU A 102 5.87 -5.88 -9.37
N HIS A 103 5.15 -6.74 -8.67
CA HIS A 103 4.20 -6.32 -7.65
C HIS A 103 4.88 -5.50 -6.54
N ILE A 104 6.05 -5.94 -6.07
CA ILE A 104 6.84 -5.23 -5.05
C ILE A 104 7.38 -3.92 -5.61
N ILE A 105 7.85 -3.90 -6.87
CA ILE A 105 8.31 -2.68 -7.53
C ILE A 105 7.17 -1.65 -7.59
N ARG A 106 5.99 -2.05 -8.06
CA ARG A 106 4.80 -1.18 -8.12
C ARG A 106 4.39 -0.68 -6.73
N GLN A 107 4.48 -1.54 -5.71
CA GLN A 107 4.17 -1.14 -4.33
C GLN A 107 5.17 -0.10 -3.80
N LYS A 108 6.48 -0.32 -3.99
CA LYS A 108 7.53 0.61 -3.59
C LYS A 108 7.37 1.96 -4.32
N GLN A 109 7.07 1.94 -5.62
CA GLN A 109 6.82 3.14 -6.39
C GLN A 109 5.63 3.94 -5.87
N ARG A 110 4.53 3.26 -5.48
CA ARG A 110 3.39 3.94 -4.84
C ARG A 110 3.77 4.59 -3.51
N PHE A 111 4.64 3.99 -2.72
CA PHE A 111 5.12 4.57 -1.48
C PHE A 111 5.98 5.79 -1.73
N TRP A 112 6.88 5.74 -2.71
CA TRP A 112 7.69 6.88 -3.10
C TRP A 112 6.84 8.02 -3.67
N ASN A 113 5.89 7.73 -4.54
CA ASN A 113 5.00 8.73 -5.13
C ASN A 113 4.14 9.44 -4.07
N ASP A 114 3.73 8.74 -3.01
CA ASP A 114 3.01 9.33 -1.89
C ASP A 114 3.88 10.35 -1.13
N PHE A 115 5.14 10.00 -0.85
CA PHE A 115 6.13 10.91 -0.27
C PHE A 115 6.41 12.11 -1.19
N LEU A 116 6.62 11.86 -2.48
CA LEU A 116 6.86 12.92 -3.46
C LEU A 116 5.69 13.92 -3.55
N ALA A 117 4.46 13.42 -3.56
CA ALA A 117 3.27 14.27 -3.57
C ALA A 117 3.16 15.12 -2.30
N PHE A 118 3.47 14.55 -1.14
CA PHE A 118 3.54 15.28 0.13
C PHE A 118 4.60 16.38 0.07
N MET A 119 5.81 16.07 -0.40
CA MET A 119 6.89 17.05 -0.52
C MET A 119 6.52 18.20 -1.45
N LYS A 120 5.95 17.90 -2.62
CA LYS A 120 5.52 18.92 -3.58
C LYS A 120 4.47 19.87 -3.01
N ALA A 121 3.55 19.35 -2.23
CA ALA A 121 2.46 20.16 -1.65
C ALA A 121 2.89 20.94 -0.41
N THR A 122 3.73 20.36 0.44
CA THR A 122 4.10 20.94 1.73
C THR A 122 5.38 21.78 1.67
N TYR A 123 6.35 21.36 0.82
CA TYR A 123 7.67 21.96 0.67
C TYR A 123 8.02 22.14 -0.81
N PRO A 124 7.29 22.99 -1.56
CA PRO A 124 7.45 23.12 -3.02
C PRO A 124 8.83 23.65 -3.46
N GLU A 125 9.60 24.21 -2.52
CA GLU A 125 10.98 24.66 -2.72
C GLU A 125 11.98 23.50 -2.71
N ILE A 126 11.64 22.36 -2.11
CA ILE A 126 12.51 21.19 -1.98
C ILE A 126 12.30 20.27 -3.17
N THR A 127 13.12 20.42 -4.20
CA THR A 127 13.00 19.65 -5.45
C THR A 127 14.06 18.55 -5.60
N ALA A 128 15.23 18.72 -4.96
CA ALA A 128 16.33 17.77 -5.06
C ALA A 128 16.57 17.01 -3.76
N MET A 129 17.19 15.84 -3.88
CA MET A 129 17.48 14.95 -2.75
C MET A 129 18.36 15.60 -1.68
N THR A 130 19.36 16.40 -2.10
CA THR A 130 20.30 17.10 -1.20
C THR A 130 19.64 18.14 -0.30
N ALA A 131 18.48 18.68 -0.69
CA ALA A 131 17.73 19.65 0.08
C ALA A 131 16.81 19.01 1.14
N VAL A 132 16.55 17.70 1.05
CA VAL A 132 15.70 16.99 2.02
C VAL A 132 16.44 16.85 3.35
N ARG A 133 15.77 17.23 4.43
CA ARG A 133 16.28 17.12 5.80
C ARG A 133 15.43 16.13 6.61
N LYS A 134 15.96 15.67 7.73
CA LYS A 134 15.26 14.77 8.67
C LYS A 134 13.88 15.32 9.08
N CYS A 135 13.76 16.63 9.35
CA CYS A 135 12.50 17.26 9.73
C CYS A 135 11.39 17.10 8.67
N HIS A 136 11.72 17.11 7.37
CA HIS A 136 10.75 16.87 6.30
C HIS A 136 10.24 15.44 6.33
N CYS A 137 11.15 14.49 6.59
CA CYS A 137 10.81 13.05 6.72
C CYS A 137 9.92 12.81 7.95
N GLU A 138 10.25 13.42 9.09
CA GLU A 138 9.46 13.33 10.33
C GLU A 138 8.08 13.96 10.16
N SER A 139 7.99 15.11 9.48
CA SER A 139 6.73 15.76 9.13
C SER A 139 5.83 14.86 8.29
N TYR A 140 6.42 14.15 7.31
CA TYR A 140 5.66 13.18 6.51
C TYR A 140 5.18 11.99 7.35
N ILE A 141 6.01 11.44 8.24
CA ILE A 141 5.60 10.36 9.15
C ILE A 141 4.45 10.82 10.07
N ALA A 142 4.55 12.03 10.64
CA ALA A 142 3.48 12.62 11.47
C ALA A 142 2.17 12.76 10.67
N TYR A 143 2.27 13.19 9.40
CA TYR A 143 1.12 13.24 8.50
C TYR A 143 0.48 11.87 8.29
N LEU A 144 1.29 10.83 7.98
CA LEU A 144 0.80 9.47 7.76
C LEU A 144 0.08 8.88 8.98
N ILE A 145 0.59 9.17 10.18
CA ILE A 145 -0.02 8.74 11.44
C ILE A 145 -1.41 9.36 11.62
N LYS A 146 -1.53 10.66 11.37
CA LYS A 146 -2.75 11.43 11.60
C LYS A 146 -3.79 11.24 10.50
N ASN A 147 -3.36 11.32 9.23
CA ASN A 147 -4.26 11.48 8.08
C ASN A 147 -4.28 10.26 7.13
N GLY A 148 -3.40 9.28 7.35
CA GLY A 148 -3.21 8.20 6.40
C GLY A 148 -2.37 8.62 5.19
N ARG A 149 -2.54 7.97 4.04
CA ARG A 149 -1.81 8.31 2.82
C ARG A 149 -2.13 9.71 2.34
N PHE A 150 -1.12 10.38 1.78
CA PHE A 150 -1.27 11.70 1.19
C PHE A 150 -2.04 11.61 -0.13
N VAL A 151 -1.64 10.71 -1.02
CA VAL A 151 -2.38 10.43 -2.25
C VAL A 151 -3.56 9.53 -1.90
N LYS A 152 -4.75 10.11 -1.90
CA LYS A 152 -6.00 9.37 -1.70
C LYS A 152 -6.45 8.85 -3.05
N ASP A 153 -6.56 7.53 -3.19
CA ASP A 153 -7.19 6.92 -4.37
C ASP A 153 -8.67 7.35 -4.40
N VAL A 154 -9.01 8.19 -5.36
CA VAL A 154 -10.26 8.98 -5.35
C VAL A 154 -11.51 8.15 -5.61
N THR A 155 -11.41 6.99 -6.27
CA THR A 155 -12.62 6.22 -6.58
C THR A 155 -12.33 4.72 -6.62
N PHE A 156 -12.97 3.99 -5.75
CA PHE A 156 -13.13 2.56 -5.89
C PHE A 156 -14.44 2.30 -6.65
N GLN A 157 -14.33 1.88 -7.90
CA GLN A 157 -15.48 1.39 -8.67
C GLN A 157 -15.70 -0.08 -8.30
N ALA A 158 -16.71 -0.38 -7.52
CA ALA A 158 -17.13 -1.75 -7.28
C ALA A 158 -18.13 -2.17 -8.35
N ARG A 159 -17.78 -3.16 -9.18
CA ARG A 159 -18.76 -3.88 -9.99
C ARG A 159 -19.59 -4.77 -9.06
N ARG A 160 -20.88 -4.55 -9.00
CA ARG A 160 -21.83 -5.50 -8.40
C ARG A 160 -22.31 -6.49 -9.46
N ASN A 161 -22.86 -7.62 -9.02
CA ASN A 161 -23.41 -8.67 -9.88
C ASN A 161 -24.57 -8.18 -10.80
N ASP A 162 -25.11 -6.98 -10.53
CA ASP A 162 -26.12 -6.29 -11.34
C ASP A 162 -25.54 -5.40 -12.46
N GLY A 163 -24.21 -5.41 -12.64
CA GLY A 163 -23.54 -4.59 -13.66
C GLY A 163 -23.45 -3.10 -13.35
N ILE A 164 -24.04 -2.63 -12.26
CA ILE A 164 -24.04 -1.21 -11.89
C ILE A 164 -22.72 -0.83 -11.21
N ILE A 165 -22.00 0.08 -11.84
CA ILE A 165 -20.78 0.68 -11.26
C ILE A 165 -21.23 1.74 -10.26
N ARG A 166 -21.05 1.50 -8.97
CA ARG A 166 -21.26 2.52 -7.93
C ARG A 166 -19.90 3.05 -7.47
N ALA A 167 -19.74 4.37 -7.52
CA ALA A 167 -18.65 5.05 -6.85
C ALA A 167 -18.80 4.87 -5.34
N GLY A 168 -17.95 4.05 -4.74
CA GLY A 168 -17.90 3.86 -3.29
C GLY A 168 -16.88 4.80 -2.69
N TYR A 169 -17.26 5.60 -1.70
CA TYR A 169 -16.29 6.32 -0.88
C TYR A 169 -15.46 5.30 -0.11
N ARG A 170 -14.14 5.36 -0.28
CA ARG A 170 -13.23 4.54 0.49
C ARG A 170 -13.29 5.00 1.95
N ARG A 171 -13.69 4.12 2.86
CA ARG A 171 -13.63 4.42 4.29
C ARG A 171 -12.20 4.80 4.65
N GLU A 172 -12.02 5.93 5.33
CA GLU A 172 -10.72 6.33 5.85
C GLU A 172 -10.32 5.40 6.99
N TYR A 173 -9.26 4.63 6.77
CA TYR A 173 -8.67 3.79 7.81
C TYR A 173 -7.31 4.37 8.20
N LYS A 174 -7.04 4.38 9.49
CA LYS A 174 -5.67 4.66 9.98
C LYS A 174 -4.70 3.62 9.41
N LEU A 175 -3.53 4.08 8.99
CA LEU A 175 -2.48 3.18 8.55
C LEU A 175 -1.98 2.33 9.71
N ALA A 176 -1.69 1.06 9.44
CA ALA A 176 -0.98 0.22 10.41
C ALA A 176 0.47 0.70 10.56
N GLY A 177 1.02 0.65 11.77
CA GLY A 177 2.42 1.01 12.03
C GLY A 177 3.39 0.27 11.12
N LYS A 178 3.15 -1.01 10.83
CA LYS A 178 3.93 -1.79 9.84
C LYS A 178 3.94 -1.13 8.46
N THR A 179 2.80 -0.62 7.98
CA THR A 179 2.71 0.04 6.66
C THR A 179 3.51 1.33 6.65
N ILE A 180 3.45 2.13 7.73
CA ILE A 180 4.23 3.36 7.88
C ILE A 180 5.72 3.04 7.91
N HIS A 181 6.11 1.99 8.64
CA HIS A 181 7.49 1.51 8.69
C HIS A 181 7.99 1.09 7.29
N GLU A 182 7.18 0.35 6.52
CA GLU A 182 7.54 -0.06 5.14
C GLU A 182 7.67 1.15 4.20
N ILE A 183 6.82 2.16 4.33
CA ILE A 183 6.94 3.42 3.57
C ILE A 183 8.27 4.10 3.90
N ALA A 184 8.58 4.29 5.18
CA ALA A 184 9.84 4.88 5.62
C ALA A 184 11.05 4.08 5.13
N ARG A 185 10.99 2.74 5.19
CA ARG A 185 12.04 1.84 4.70
C ARG A 185 12.30 2.01 3.21
N VAL A 186 11.25 2.13 2.40
CA VAL A 186 11.39 2.36 0.95
C VAL A 186 12.01 3.72 0.67
N CYS A 187 11.57 4.78 1.34
CA CYS A 187 12.18 6.10 1.20
C CYS A 187 13.66 6.07 1.63
N LYS A 188 13.97 5.44 2.77
CA LYS A 188 15.36 5.26 3.23
C LYS A 188 16.21 4.49 2.21
N GLU A 189 15.66 3.43 1.59
CA GLU A 189 16.34 2.62 0.57
C GLU A 189 16.72 3.47 -0.65
N VAL A 190 15.79 4.32 -1.16
CA VAL A 190 16.06 5.20 -2.31
C VAL A 190 17.18 6.17 -1.99
N PHE A 191 17.13 6.83 -0.83
CA PHE A 191 18.19 7.74 -0.39
C PHE A 191 19.53 7.02 -0.18
N THR A 192 19.54 5.81 0.36
CA THR A 192 20.77 5.04 0.58
C THR A 192 21.41 4.65 -0.76
N LYS A 193 20.64 4.22 -1.74
CA LYS A 193 21.16 3.81 -3.05
C LYS A 193 21.77 4.95 -3.86
N LEU A 194 21.28 6.17 -3.64
CA LEU A 194 21.69 7.35 -4.39
C LEU A 194 22.54 8.34 -3.57
N SER A 195 22.86 8.01 -2.30
CA SER A 195 23.58 8.93 -1.41
C SER A 195 24.93 9.37 -1.98
N GLU A 196 25.70 8.43 -2.52
CA GLU A 196 27.00 8.70 -3.13
C GLU A 196 26.87 9.55 -4.39
N ASP A 197 25.98 9.17 -5.33
CA ASP A 197 25.75 9.92 -6.56
C ASP A 197 25.24 11.35 -6.30
N ALA A 198 24.40 11.53 -5.26
CA ALA A 198 23.87 12.83 -4.90
C ALA A 198 24.76 13.62 -3.93
N GLY A 199 25.87 13.08 -3.49
CA GLY A 199 26.74 13.71 -2.50
C GLY A 199 26.08 13.88 -1.12
N ILE A 200 25.22 12.97 -0.74
CA ILE A 200 24.51 12.98 0.55
C ILE A 200 25.35 12.27 1.59
N VAL A 201 25.95 13.01 2.51
CA VAL A 201 26.79 12.46 3.59
C VAL A 201 25.94 11.70 4.62
N MET A 202 24.77 12.22 4.96
CA MET A 202 23.87 11.61 5.93
C MET A 202 22.48 11.43 5.34
N ASN A 203 22.02 10.18 5.26
CA ASN A 203 20.68 9.88 4.79
C ASN A 203 19.63 10.51 5.74
N PRO A 204 18.76 11.40 5.26
CA PRO A 204 17.76 12.08 6.10
C PRO A 204 16.75 11.12 6.74
N TRP A 205 16.62 9.90 6.22
CA TRP A 205 15.77 8.83 6.77
C TRP A 205 16.48 7.93 7.79
N ALA A 206 17.80 8.11 8.05
CA ALA A 206 18.58 7.18 8.86
C ALA A 206 17.99 6.95 10.25
N ASN A 207 17.61 8.04 10.93
CA ASN A 207 17.15 8.06 12.31
C ASN A 207 15.71 8.61 12.44
N VAL A 208 14.88 8.36 11.45
CA VAL A 208 13.45 8.72 11.51
C VAL A 208 12.71 7.65 12.28
N ILE A 209 12.03 8.06 13.35
CA ILE A 209 11.25 7.16 14.21
C ILE A 209 9.89 6.90 13.55
N THR A 210 9.51 5.64 13.48
CA THR A 210 8.19 5.19 13.03
C THR A 210 7.41 4.60 14.21
N PRO A 211 6.07 4.57 14.15
CA PRO A 211 5.28 3.96 15.21
C PRO A 211 5.66 2.50 15.43
N GLU A 212 5.68 2.09 16.68
CA GLU A 212 5.78 0.68 17.02
C GLU A 212 4.62 -0.12 16.43
N TRP A 213 4.90 -1.32 16.02
CA TRP A 213 3.88 -2.24 15.53
C TRP A 213 4.16 -3.65 16.03
N LYS A 214 3.09 -4.31 16.46
CA LYS A 214 3.15 -5.74 16.79
C LYS A 214 2.73 -6.51 15.55
N GLN A 215 3.48 -7.55 15.21
CA GLN A 215 3.06 -8.48 14.19
C GLN A 215 1.80 -9.17 14.67
N THR A 216 0.78 -9.19 13.83
CA THR A 216 -0.40 -10.01 14.11
C THR A 216 -0.09 -11.39 13.57
N ASP A 217 0.09 -12.33 14.49
CA ASP A 217 0.33 -13.72 14.11
C ASP A 217 -0.95 -14.33 13.56
N ARG A 218 -0.77 -15.24 12.62
CA ARG A 218 -1.87 -16.07 12.15
C ARG A 218 -2.21 -17.11 13.21
N GLU A 219 -3.49 -17.32 13.38
CA GLU A 219 -3.99 -18.35 14.30
C GLU A 219 -3.92 -19.72 13.62
N ILE A 220 -3.60 -20.74 14.39
CA ILE A 220 -3.76 -22.13 13.96
C ILE A 220 -5.23 -22.53 14.04
N PHE A 221 -5.63 -23.53 13.26
CA PHE A 221 -6.95 -24.12 13.41
C PHE A 221 -7.00 -24.98 14.68
N SER A 222 -8.11 -24.90 15.43
CA SER A 222 -8.37 -25.81 16.54
C SER A 222 -8.67 -27.21 16.03
N GLU A 223 -8.60 -28.23 16.90
CA GLU A 223 -8.93 -29.61 16.55
C GLU A 223 -10.37 -29.75 16.02
N SER A 224 -11.32 -29.03 16.62
CA SER A 224 -12.70 -29.02 16.16
C SER A 224 -12.83 -28.37 14.77
N GLU A 225 -12.12 -27.28 14.49
CA GLU A 225 -12.10 -26.67 13.16
C GLU A 225 -11.44 -27.57 12.12
N LEU A 226 -10.35 -28.27 12.49
CA LEU A 226 -9.71 -29.24 11.61
C LEU A 226 -10.65 -30.42 11.30
N ALA A 227 -11.41 -30.91 12.27
CA ALA A 227 -12.42 -31.93 12.05
C ALA A 227 -13.54 -31.47 11.11
N LEU A 228 -13.99 -30.21 11.25
CA LEU A 228 -14.96 -29.60 10.33
C LEU A 228 -14.41 -29.50 8.91
N ILE A 229 -13.18 -28.97 8.76
CA ILE A 229 -12.52 -28.86 7.45
C ILE A 229 -12.37 -30.25 6.82
N LYS A 230 -11.89 -31.26 7.57
CA LYS A 230 -11.71 -32.64 7.10
C LYS A 230 -13.00 -33.25 6.56
N ARG A 231 -14.13 -33.00 7.22
CA ARG A 231 -15.45 -33.50 6.74
C ARG A 231 -15.92 -32.73 5.52
N ALA A 232 -15.72 -31.42 5.53
CA ALA A 232 -16.25 -30.52 4.49
C ALA A 232 -15.55 -30.68 3.15
N ILE A 233 -14.23 -30.89 3.09
CA ILE A 233 -13.50 -31.04 1.84
C ILE A 233 -13.90 -32.28 1.01
N PHE A 234 -14.64 -33.22 1.60
CA PHE A 234 -15.18 -34.41 0.93
C PHE A 234 -16.65 -34.29 0.57
N ARG A 235 -17.29 -33.13 0.79
CA ARG A 235 -18.65 -32.87 0.33
C ARG A 235 -18.68 -32.78 -1.21
N ASP A 236 -19.84 -33.10 -1.77
CA ASP A 236 -20.11 -33.03 -3.19
C ASP A 236 -20.71 -31.65 -3.55
N ASP A 237 -19.88 -30.62 -3.43
CA ASP A 237 -20.19 -29.25 -3.84
C ASP A 237 -18.96 -28.59 -4.45
N GLU A 238 -19.17 -27.66 -5.36
CA GLU A 238 -18.11 -26.98 -6.15
C GLU A 238 -17.01 -26.37 -5.27
N LEU A 239 -17.38 -25.77 -4.15
CA LEU A 239 -16.43 -25.07 -3.30
C LEU A 239 -15.58 -26.06 -2.48
N SER A 240 -16.19 -27.15 -2.01
CA SER A 240 -15.50 -28.24 -1.33
C SER A 240 -14.54 -28.97 -2.27
N GLU A 241 -14.96 -29.28 -3.48
CA GLU A 241 -14.10 -29.86 -4.52
C GLU A 241 -12.90 -28.97 -4.85
N PHE A 242 -13.15 -27.65 -5.00
CA PHE A 242 -12.08 -26.69 -5.22
C PHE A 242 -11.10 -26.63 -4.04
N CYS A 243 -11.58 -26.63 -2.81
CA CYS A 243 -10.73 -26.51 -1.62
C CYS A 243 -10.02 -27.82 -1.23
N ARG A 244 -10.53 -28.99 -1.65
CA ARG A 244 -9.99 -30.32 -1.31
C ARG A 244 -8.50 -30.46 -1.56
N PRO A 245 -7.96 -30.23 -2.77
CA PRO A 245 -6.53 -30.38 -3.03
C PRO A 245 -5.68 -29.42 -2.20
N LEU A 246 -6.15 -28.19 -1.98
CA LEU A 246 -5.42 -27.18 -1.26
C LEU A 246 -5.23 -27.58 0.21
N PHE A 247 -6.29 -27.99 0.88
CA PHE A 247 -6.22 -28.39 2.29
C PHE A 247 -5.52 -29.73 2.49
N LEU A 248 -5.74 -30.72 1.62
CA LEU A 248 -5.05 -32.02 1.72
C LEU A 248 -3.55 -31.88 1.56
N VAL A 249 -3.10 -31.19 0.51
CA VAL A 249 -1.68 -31.02 0.25
C VAL A 249 -1.04 -30.15 1.34
N ALA A 250 -1.67 -29.03 1.74
CA ALA A 250 -1.14 -28.17 2.78
C ALA A 250 -0.98 -28.90 4.13
N ALA A 251 -1.93 -29.75 4.47
CA ALA A 251 -1.93 -30.49 5.75
C ALA A 251 -0.74 -31.46 5.88
N VAL A 252 -0.29 -32.06 4.77
CA VAL A 252 0.75 -33.11 4.80
C VAL A 252 2.12 -32.64 4.27
N THR A 253 2.20 -31.44 3.70
CA THR A 253 3.45 -30.89 3.13
C THR A 253 3.86 -29.57 3.73
N GLY A 254 2.93 -28.84 4.32
CA GLY A 254 3.15 -27.45 4.75
C GLY A 254 3.42 -26.48 3.60
N LEU A 255 3.15 -26.84 2.34
CA LEU A 255 3.29 -25.97 1.19
C LEU A 255 2.36 -24.75 1.29
N THR A 256 2.78 -23.65 0.67
CA THR A 256 1.96 -22.43 0.59
C THR A 256 0.94 -22.54 -0.54
N GLU A 257 -0.12 -21.72 -0.51
CA GLU A 257 -1.16 -21.64 -1.54
C GLU A 257 -0.57 -21.59 -2.95
N GLY A 258 0.38 -20.68 -3.20
CA GLY A 258 0.99 -20.53 -4.50
C GLY A 258 1.85 -21.73 -4.91
N ASP A 259 2.50 -22.38 -3.93
CA ASP A 259 3.28 -23.56 -4.19
C ASP A 259 2.37 -24.76 -4.56
N ILE A 260 1.23 -24.90 -3.90
CA ILE A 260 0.25 -25.95 -4.22
C ILE A 260 -0.40 -25.71 -5.58
N CYS A 261 -0.93 -24.52 -5.81
CA CYS A 261 -1.61 -24.19 -7.07
C CYS A 261 -0.73 -24.40 -8.30
N THR A 262 0.57 -24.15 -8.17
CA THR A 262 1.51 -24.23 -9.29
C THR A 262 2.43 -25.45 -9.24
N LEU A 263 2.07 -26.51 -8.49
CA LEU A 263 2.79 -27.78 -8.43
C LEU A 263 2.72 -28.47 -9.78
N LYS A 264 3.86 -28.96 -10.28
CA LYS A 264 3.96 -29.67 -11.56
C LYS A 264 4.22 -31.15 -11.37
N TRP A 265 3.83 -31.92 -12.35
CA TRP A 265 4.06 -33.37 -12.34
C TRP A 265 5.54 -33.76 -12.45
N ASP A 266 6.36 -32.95 -13.12
CA ASP A 266 7.81 -33.15 -13.24
C ASP A 266 8.58 -32.87 -11.94
N GLU A 267 7.96 -32.16 -10.97
CA GLU A 267 8.52 -31.95 -9.63
C GLU A 267 8.30 -33.15 -8.70
N ILE A 268 7.50 -34.18 -9.13
CA ILE A 268 7.15 -35.37 -8.34
C ILE A 268 7.99 -36.56 -8.77
N SER A 269 8.90 -36.99 -7.91
CA SER A 269 9.66 -38.22 -8.09
C SER A 269 8.96 -39.40 -7.38
N TRP A 270 8.35 -40.27 -8.15
CA TRP A 270 7.69 -41.48 -7.64
C TRP A 270 8.69 -42.50 -7.11
N ALA A 271 9.86 -42.59 -7.73
CA ALA A 271 10.90 -43.53 -7.35
C ALA A 271 11.47 -43.22 -5.96
N THR A 272 11.70 -41.95 -5.66
CA THR A 272 12.21 -41.51 -4.36
C THR A 272 11.11 -41.13 -3.37
N ARG A 273 9.86 -41.08 -3.81
CA ARG A 273 8.69 -40.60 -3.05
C ARG A 273 8.91 -39.20 -2.49
N MET A 274 9.44 -38.29 -3.33
CA MET A 274 9.75 -36.93 -2.98
C MET A 274 9.16 -35.94 -3.97
N ILE A 275 8.80 -34.75 -3.48
CA ILE A 275 8.51 -33.57 -4.30
C ILE A 275 9.75 -32.68 -4.24
N PHE A 276 10.37 -32.46 -5.40
CA PHE A 276 11.52 -31.55 -5.54
C PHE A 276 11.04 -30.24 -6.15
N ARG A 277 11.12 -29.17 -5.37
CA ARG A 277 10.56 -27.89 -5.81
C ARG A 277 11.41 -26.72 -5.34
N LYS A 278 11.55 -25.73 -6.20
CA LYS A 278 12.10 -24.43 -5.84
C LYS A 278 10.99 -23.51 -5.32
N ARG A 279 11.10 -23.09 -4.07
CA ARG A 279 10.09 -22.23 -3.42
C ARG A 279 9.97 -20.90 -4.16
N ARG A 280 8.79 -20.57 -4.66
CA ARG A 280 8.55 -19.36 -5.48
C ARG A 280 8.95 -18.06 -4.77
N LYS A 281 8.65 -17.93 -3.47
CA LYS A 281 8.91 -16.70 -2.71
C LYS A 281 10.38 -16.48 -2.40
N THR A 282 11.14 -17.53 -2.15
CA THR A 282 12.53 -17.43 -1.64
C THR A 282 13.58 -17.97 -2.58
N GLY A 283 13.19 -18.76 -3.58
CA GLY A 283 14.11 -19.45 -4.49
C GLY A 283 14.90 -20.59 -3.85
N ILE A 284 14.53 -21.01 -2.63
CA ILE A 284 15.17 -22.12 -1.91
C ILE A 284 14.67 -23.44 -2.45
N ASP A 285 15.57 -24.38 -2.70
CA ASP A 285 15.24 -25.76 -3.10
C ASP A 285 14.65 -26.50 -1.90
N MET A 286 13.56 -27.22 -2.14
CA MET A 286 12.86 -28.02 -1.15
C MET A 286 12.77 -29.46 -1.64
N ALA A 287 12.97 -30.40 -0.72
CA ALA A 287 12.68 -31.82 -0.91
C ALA A 287 11.65 -32.23 0.13
N ILE A 288 10.43 -32.57 -0.32
CA ILE A 288 9.29 -32.84 0.55
C ILE A 288 8.89 -34.31 0.39
N PRO A 289 8.84 -35.11 1.45
CA PRO A 289 8.43 -36.51 1.37
C PRO A 289 6.94 -36.65 1.01
N ILE A 290 6.63 -37.60 0.15
CA ILE A 290 5.27 -37.95 -0.22
C ILE A 290 4.77 -39.01 0.74
N LEU A 291 3.96 -38.60 1.71
CA LEU A 291 3.30 -39.51 2.63
C LEU A 291 2.25 -40.37 1.90
N SER A 292 1.95 -41.56 2.41
CA SER A 292 1.04 -42.52 1.75
C SER A 292 -0.35 -41.92 1.44
N ALA A 293 -0.89 -41.08 2.32
CA ALA A 293 -2.16 -40.39 2.08
C ALA A 293 -2.09 -39.45 0.88
N LEU A 294 -0.99 -38.68 0.74
CA LEU A 294 -0.78 -37.79 -0.41
C LEU A 294 -0.54 -38.58 -1.69
N GLU A 295 0.26 -39.67 -1.63
CA GLU A 295 0.53 -40.55 -2.76
C GLU A 295 -0.76 -41.12 -3.32
N ASN A 296 -1.61 -41.72 -2.47
CA ASN A 296 -2.90 -42.26 -2.85
C ASN A 296 -3.78 -41.19 -3.52
N TYR A 297 -3.83 -39.97 -2.96
CA TYR A 297 -4.60 -38.89 -3.55
C TYR A 297 -4.04 -38.48 -4.92
N LEU A 298 -2.73 -38.29 -5.07
CA LEU A 298 -2.10 -37.88 -6.32
C LEU A 298 -2.29 -38.95 -7.43
N LYS A 299 -2.34 -40.25 -7.07
CA LYS A 299 -2.60 -41.35 -8.01
C LYS A 299 -4.01 -41.33 -8.58
N THR A 300 -5.00 -40.73 -7.90
CA THR A 300 -6.37 -40.60 -8.42
C THR A 300 -6.52 -39.49 -9.45
N LEU A 301 -5.53 -38.54 -9.51
CA LEU A 301 -5.62 -37.38 -10.38
C LEU A 301 -5.21 -37.71 -11.83
N PRO A 302 -5.88 -37.12 -12.84
CA PRO A 302 -5.50 -37.30 -14.23
C PRO A 302 -4.18 -36.58 -14.52
N ARG A 303 -3.20 -37.29 -15.06
CA ARG A 303 -1.91 -36.75 -15.48
C ARG A 303 -2.02 -36.09 -16.85
N ARG A 304 -2.80 -34.99 -16.92
CA ARG A 304 -3.00 -34.23 -18.16
C ARG A 304 -2.34 -32.85 -17.98
N GLY A 305 -1.38 -32.51 -18.86
CA GLY A 305 -0.67 -31.24 -18.81
C GLY A 305 0.47 -31.16 -17.79
N GLY A 306 1.06 -30.00 -17.61
CA GLY A 306 2.22 -29.78 -16.74
C GLY A 306 1.88 -29.63 -15.26
N TYR A 307 0.74 -29.03 -14.92
CA TYR A 307 0.34 -28.79 -13.53
C TYR A 307 -0.47 -29.97 -12.96
N VAL A 308 -0.24 -30.26 -11.66
CA VAL A 308 -1.01 -31.24 -10.90
C VAL A 308 -2.47 -30.81 -10.74
N PHE A 309 -2.67 -29.49 -10.54
CA PHE A 309 -3.97 -28.85 -10.33
C PHE A 309 -4.19 -27.74 -11.37
N PRO A 310 -4.53 -28.04 -12.62
CA PRO A 310 -4.54 -27.07 -13.72
C PRO A 310 -5.52 -25.92 -13.50
N VAL A 311 -6.73 -26.17 -12.98
CA VAL A 311 -7.72 -25.13 -12.66
C VAL A 311 -7.20 -24.15 -11.61
N HIS A 312 -6.52 -24.67 -10.58
CA HIS A 312 -5.92 -23.82 -9.54
C HIS A 312 -4.73 -23.03 -10.07
N ALA A 313 -3.91 -23.65 -10.93
CA ALA A 313 -2.77 -22.99 -11.55
C ALA A 313 -3.21 -21.82 -12.42
N GLU A 314 -4.19 -22.03 -13.29
CA GLU A 314 -4.73 -20.98 -14.16
C GLU A 314 -5.30 -19.82 -13.34
N MET A 315 -6.18 -20.11 -12.37
CA MET A 315 -6.77 -19.11 -11.50
C MET A 315 -5.72 -18.32 -10.71
N TYR A 316 -4.74 -19.02 -10.11
CA TYR A 316 -3.70 -18.40 -9.29
C TYR A 316 -2.76 -17.53 -10.11
N LEU A 317 -2.40 -17.96 -11.33
CA LEU A 317 -1.52 -17.21 -12.22
C LEU A 317 -2.21 -15.99 -12.82
N HIS A 318 -3.53 -16.06 -13.03
CA HIS A 318 -4.32 -14.92 -13.46
C HIS A 318 -4.52 -13.91 -12.32
N ASP A 319 -5.06 -14.36 -11.20
CA ASP A 319 -5.25 -13.55 -9.98
C ASP A 319 -5.29 -14.45 -8.72
N ALA A 320 -4.19 -14.44 -7.97
CA ALA A 320 -4.06 -15.22 -6.74
C ALA A 320 -5.14 -14.86 -5.69
N SER A 321 -5.71 -13.66 -5.74
CA SER A 321 -6.74 -13.24 -4.80
C SER A 321 -8.04 -14.01 -4.95
N LEU A 322 -8.33 -14.55 -6.13
CA LEU A 322 -9.51 -15.38 -6.40
C LEU A 322 -9.45 -16.72 -5.65
N VAL A 323 -8.27 -17.34 -5.62
CA VAL A 323 -8.05 -18.57 -4.85
C VAL A 323 -8.23 -18.32 -3.36
N SER A 324 -7.55 -17.30 -2.82
CA SER A 324 -7.67 -16.88 -1.41
C SER A 324 -9.12 -16.52 -1.05
N TYR A 325 -9.88 -15.91 -1.96
CA TYR A 325 -11.29 -15.58 -1.75
C TYR A 325 -12.17 -16.83 -1.63
N ARG A 326 -11.97 -17.83 -2.51
CA ARG A 326 -12.69 -19.11 -2.44
C ARG A 326 -12.39 -19.87 -1.15
N ILE A 327 -11.10 -19.92 -0.74
CA ILE A 327 -10.69 -20.51 0.55
C ILE A 327 -11.39 -19.81 1.71
N LYS A 328 -11.39 -18.50 1.70
CA LYS A 328 -12.07 -17.71 2.74
C LYS A 328 -13.56 -18.01 2.80
N ARG A 329 -14.25 -18.05 1.64
CA ARG A 329 -15.67 -18.39 1.54
C ARG A 329 -15.96 -19.78 2.10
N PHE A 330 -15.11 -20.77 1.79
CA PHE A 330 -15.20 -22.12 2.31
C PHE A 330 -15.11 -22.15 3.85
N LEU A 331 -14.09 -21.51 4.42
CA LEU A 331 -13.91 -21.46 5.88
C LEU A 331 -15.07 -20.73 6.59
N GLU A 332 -15.50 -19.60 6.05
CA GLU A 332 -16.63 -18.83 6.60
C GLU A 332 -17.95 -19.62 6.51
N GLY A 333 -18.15 -20.40 5.46
CA GLY A 333 -19.29 -21.33 5.30
C GLY A 333 -19.31 -22.46 6.35
N LEU A 334 -18.17 -22.77 6.96
CA LEU A 334 -18.05 -23.70 8.08
C LEU A 334 -18.20 -23.02 9.45
N GLY A 335 -18.48 -21.71 9.49
CA GLY A 335 -18.55 -20.94 10.72
C GLY A 335 -17.19 -20.58 11.32
N ILE A 336 -16.07 -20.82 10.57
CA ILE A 336 -14.73 -20.51 11.05
C ILE A 336 -14.46 -19.02 10.88
N LYS A 337 -14.06 -18.35 11.94
CA LYS A 337 -13.76 -16.92 11.95
C LYS A 337 -12.41 -16.64 11.28
N THR A 338 -12.45 -16.16 10.04
CA THR A 338 -11.24 -15.92 9.23
C THR A 338 -10.59 -14.57 9.46
N THR A 339 -11.32 -13.61 10.04
CA THR A 339 -10.85 -12.22 10.19
C THR A 339 -11.10 -11.67 11.57
N LYS A 340 -10.19 -10.79 12.03
CA LYS A 340 -10.38 -9.89 13.18
C LYS A 340 -10.42 -8.46 12.71
N LYS A 341 -11.26 -7.63 13.32
CA LYS A 341 -11.37 -6.20 13.00
C LYS A 341 -10.89 -5.39 14.20
N PRO A 342 -9.62 -4.95 14.22
CA PRO A 342 -9.15 -4.02 15.22
C PRO A 342 -9.88 -2.67 15.10
N GLU A 343 -10.02 -1.96 16.21
CA GLU A 343 -10.69 -0.67 16.24
C GLU A 343 -10.01 0.35 15.31
N GLY A 344 -10.81 1.07 14.51
CA GLY A 344 -10.35 2.08 13.55
C GLY A 344 -9.51 1.55 12.38
N ARG A 345 -9.35 0.21 12.22
CA ARG A 345 -8.54 -0.42 11.17
C ARG A 345 -9.37 -1.33 10.26
N ARG A 346 -8.78 -1.71 9.13
CA ARG A 346 -9.35 -2.76 8.28
C ARG A 346 -9.33 -4.11 9.01
N ALA A 347 -10.31 -4.96 8.66
CA ALA A 347 -10.26 -6.35 9.07
C ALA A 347 -8.96 -7.00 8.55
N ILE A 348 -8.30 -7.75 9.42
CA ILE A 348 -7.08 -8.51 9.13
C ILE A 348 -7.42 -9.98 9.08
N SER A 349 -6.83 -10.71 8.11
CA SER A 349 -6.95 -12.16 8.04
C SER A 349 -6.14 -12.80 9.17
N VAL A 350 -6.78 -13.66 9.96
CA VAL A 350 -6.15 -14.41 11.06
C VAL A 350 -6.11 -15.91 10.78
N LYS A 351 -7.06 -16.43 9.98
CA LYS A 351 -7.08 -17.83 9.54
C LYS A 351 -7.30 -17.90 8.02
N ASP A 352 -6.46 -18.66 7.34
CA ASP A 352 -6.56 -18.98 5.91
C ASP A 352 -5.76 -20.25 5.61
N LEU A 353 -5.51 -20.58 4.35
CA LEU A 353 -4.72 -21.76 3.99
C LEU A 353 -3.31 -21.75 4.61
N HIS A 354 -2.71 -20.58 4.82
CA HIS A 354 -1.40 -20.49 5.48
C HIS A 354 -1.44 -20.98 6.95
N SER A 355 -2.61 -20.91 7.58
CA SER A 355 -2.82 -21.51 8.92
C SER A 355 -2.62 -23.03 8.92
N MET A 356 -2.90 -23.73 7.79
CA MET A 356 -2.58 -25.16 7.67
C MET A 356 -1.09 -25.45 7.72
N ARG A 357 -0.27 -24.55 7.16
CA ARG A 357 1.20 -24.64 7.31
C ARG A 357 1.63 -24.51 8.77
N HIS A 358 1.00 -23.62 9.53
CA HIS A 358 1.28 -23.52 10.98
C HIS A 358 0.84 -24.79 11.72
N VAL A 359 -0.29 -25.38 11.33
CA VAL A 359 -0.75 -26.68 11.85
C VAL A 359 0.27 -27.78 11.52
N PHE A 360 0.73 -27.85 10.25
CA PHE A 360 1.77 -28.82 9.84
C PHE A 360 3.06 -28.64 10.68
N CYS A 361 3.56 -27.42 10.82
CA CYS A 361 4.75 -27.15 11.63
C CYS A 361 4.55 -27.52 13.09
N TYR A 362 3.37 -27.25 13.65
CA TYR A 362 3.05 -27.61 15.04
C TYR A 362 3.12 -29.13 15.25
N TYR A 363 2.45 -29.92 14.41
CA TYR A 363 2.47 -31.39 14.54
C TYR A 363 3.84 -32.00 14.20
N ALA A 364 4.57 -31.44 13.23
CA ALA A 364 5.94 -31.84 12.94
C ALA A 364 6.86 -31.63 14.17
N GLY A 365 6.72 -30.48 14.83
CA GLY A 365 7.45 -30.22 16.08
C GLY A 365 7.08 -31.18 17.21
N GLN A 366 5.78 -31.51 17.37
CA GLN A 366 5.32 -32.51 18.35
C GLN A 366 5.88 -33.91 18.03
N ALA A 367 6.07 -34.24 16.74
CA ALA A 367 6.69 -35.50 16.32
C ALA A 367 8.23 -35.49 16.39
N GLY A 368 8.84 -34.45 16.97
CA GLY A 368 10.30 -34.34 17.14
C GLY A 368 11.07 -33.99 15.86
N ILE A 369 10.37 -33.52 14.80
CA ILE A 369 11.04 -33.09 13.57
C ILE A 369 11.65 -31.69 13.83
N PRO A 370 12.98 -31.51 13.70
CA PRO A 370 13.61 -30.23 13.95
C PRO A 370 13.10 -29.20 12.94
N LEU A 371 12.71 -28.03 13.43
CA LEU A 371 12.42 -26.86 12.62
C LEU A 371 13.76 -26.22 12.24
N SER A 372 14.21 -26.42 10.99
CA SER A 372 15.41 -25.79 10.44
C SER A 372 15.14 -24.35 9.97
#